data_fb7508272aa6b9a68d875f25484357fa
#
_entry.id   fb7508272aa6b9a68d875f25484357fa
#
_cell.length_a   1.000
_cell.length_b   1.000
_cell.length_c   1.000
_cell.angle_alpha   90.00
_cell.angle_beta   90.00
_cell.angle_gamma   90.00
#
_symmetry.space_group_name_H-M   'P 1'
#
loop_
_entity.id
_entity.type
_entity.pdbx_description
1 polymer ?
#
loop_
_entity_poly.entity_id
_entity_poly.type
_entity_poly.pdbx_seq_one_letter_code
_entity_poly.pdbx_strand_id
1 'polypeptide(L)'
;MATNFNMMNSTTSITETTPSRMQYYRMHLRTITNGLEEMAKAAGRTKYTCNQLLRECYNLVDAEFHTYEEWKEMGAFVKRGQHAYLFWGKPTTSETGYRYYPIEFLFCREQVQFKEVQ
;
A
#
# COMPACT_ATOMS: atom_id res chain seq x y z
N MET A 1 -12.23 26.41 -21.71
CA MET A 1 -12.07 26.49 -21.71
C MET A 1 -11.83 26.22 -21.56
N ALA A 2 -11.73 25.91 -21.58
CA ALA A 2 -11.36 25.77 -21.53
C ALA A 2 -10.91 25.51 -21.30
N THR A 3 -10.75 25.27 -21.25
CA THR A 3 -10.22 25.28 -21.15
C THR A 3 -9.74 25.18 -20.99
N ASN A 4 -9.56 25.04 -20.88
CA ASN A 4 -8.89 25.14 -20.84
C ASN A 4 -8.51 24.92 -20.70
N PHE A 5 -8.37 24.57 -20.48
CA PHE A 5 -7.73 24.63 -20.39
C PHE A 5 -7.06 24.45 -20.48
N ASN A 6 -7.11 24.43 -20.56
CA ASN A 6 -6.26 24.45 -20.82
C ASN A 6 -5.66 24.41 -20.79
N MET A 7 -5.47 24.35 -20.67
CA MET A 7 -4.71 24.48 -20.71
C MET A 7 -4.11 24.44 -20.59
N MET A 8 -3.92 24.40 -20.51
CA MET A 8 -3.11 24.56 -20.42
C MET A 8 -2.47 24.31 -20.48
N ASN A 9 -2.25 24.18 -20.59
CA ASN A 9 -1.36 24.13 -20.67
C ASN A 9 -0.61 23.87 -20.82
N SER A 10 -0.59 23.52 -21.11
CA SER A 10 0.28 23.28 -21.39
C SER A 10 1.32 23.46 -21.18
N THR A 11 1.71 23.68 -21.30
CA THR A 11 2.86 23.96 -21.07
C THR A 11 3.47 23.67 -19.92
N THR A 12 3.10 23.82 -19.18
CA THR A 12 3.53 23.46 -18.04
C THR A 12 3.92 22.12 -17.91
N SER A 13 3.48 21.36 -18.61
CA SER A 13 3.79 19.98 -18.55
C SER A 13 5.23 19.71 -18.59
N ILE A 14 6.02 20.60 -19.03
CA ILE A 14 7.41 20.39 -19.10
C ILE A 14 8.02 20.21 -17.78
N THR A 15 7.55 20.97 -16.82
CA THR A 15 8.11 20.91 -15.51
C THR A 15 7.38 19.93 -14.63
N GLU A 16 6.27 19.43 -15.11
CA GLU A 16 5.54 18.49 -14.33
C GLU A 16 6.10 17.11 -14.53
N THR A 17 6.31 16.41 -13.46
CA THR A 17 6.72 15.04 -13.54
C THR A 17 5.57 14.17 -13.12
N THR A 18 5.34 13.13 -13.88
CA THR A 18 4.38 12.12 -13.50
C THR A 18 4.88 11.47 -12.22
N PRO A 19 4.04 11.32 -11.22
CA PRO A 19 4.47 10.62 -10.01
C PRO A 19 4.94 9.22 -10.35
N SER A 20 5.97 8.77 -9.67
CA SER A 20 6.43 7.41 -9.84
C SER A 20 5.33 6.48 -9.35
N ARG A 21 5.43 5.20 -9.73
CA ARG A 21 4.46 4.21 -9.29
C ARG A 21 4.41 4.15 -7.76
N MET A 22 5.58 4.21 -7.13
CA MET A 22 5.64 4.18 -5.67
C MET A 22 4.99 5.39 -5.04
N GLN A 23 5.18 6.57 -5.62
CA GLN A 23 4.53 7.77 -5.13
C GLN A 23 3.01 7.66 -5.26
N TYR A 24 2.56 7.09 -6.36
CA TYR A 24 1.14 6.89 -6.59
C TYR A 24 0.55 5.95 -5.53
N TYR A 25 1.22 4.82 -5.28
CA TYR A 25 0.77 3.88 -4.25
C TYR A 25 0.75 4.55 -2.89
N ARG A 26 1.76 5.35 -2.59
CA ARG A 26 1.84 6.02 -1.29
C ARG A 26 0.69 6.99 -1.10
N MET A 27 0.39 7.79 -2.13
CA MET A 27 -0.71 8.73 -2.08
C MET A 27 -2.04 8.01 -1.92
N HIS A 28 -2.20 6.93 -2.68
CA HIS A 28 -3.43 6.15 -2.64
C HIS A 28 -3.64 5.54 -1.25
N LEU A 29 -2.60 4.91 -0.71
CA LEU A 29 -2.70 4.28 0.60
C LEU A 29 -2.96 5.30 1.70
N ARG A 30 -2.33 6.47 1.60
CA ARG A 30 -2.54 7.54 2.57
C ARG A 30 -3.99 8.01 2.55
N THR A 31 -4.55 8.17 1.36
CA THR A 31 -5.94 8.57 1.24
C THR A 31 -6.87 7.56 1.90
N ILE A 32 -6.61 6.28 1.65
CA ILE A 32 -7.43 5.22 2.23
C ILE A 32 -7.31 5.24 3.75
N THR A 33 -6.09 5.28 4.28
CA THR A 33 -5.90 5.22 5.73
C THR A 33 -6.45 6.45 6.43
N ASN A 34 -6.34 7.63 5.81
CA ASN A 34 -6.94 8.83 6.40
C ASN A 34 -8.44 8.68 6.53
N GLY A 35 -9.09 8.14 5.51
CA GLY A 35 -10.53 7.90 5.56
C GLY A 35 -10.91 6.89 6.62
N LEU A 36 -10.14 5.81 6.72
CA LEU A 36 -10.41 4.78 7.71
C LEU A 36 -10.24 5.31 9.14
N GLU A 37 -9.22 6.17 9.34
CA GLU A 37 -9.02 6.77 10.66
C GLU A 37 -10.16 7.69 11.03
N GLU A 38 -10.67 8.45 10.08
CA GLU A 38 -11.81 9.31 10.36
C GLU A 38 -13.04 8.52 10.73
N MET A 39 -13.26 7.41 10.04
CA MET A 39 -14.37 6.53 10.36
C MET A 39 -14.21 5.93 11.76
N ALA A 40 -12.99 5.53 12.09
CA ALA A 40 -12.72 4.94 13.41
C ALA A 40 -12.98 5.96 14.51
N LYS A 41 -12.51 7.20 14.31
CA LYS A 41 -12.74 8.25 15.29
C LYS A 41 -14.23 8.55 15.45
N ALA A 42 -14.95 8.60 14.34
CA ALA A 42 -16.38 8.84 14.38
C ALA A 42 -17.11 7.74 15.13
N ALA A 43 -16.58 6.52 15.09
CA ALA A 43 -17.14 5.39 15.82
C ALA A 43 -16.66 5.31 17.26
N GLY A 44 -15.87 6.29 17.71
CA GLY A 44 -15.41 6.32 19.09
C GLY A 44 -14.24 5.42 19.39
N ARG A 45 -13.56 4.92 18.36
CA ARG A 45 -12.40 4.05 18.57
C ARG A 45 -11.20 4.90 18.95
N THR A 46 -10.44 4.45 19.93
CA THR A 46 -9.26 5.18 20.39
C THR A 46 -7.96 4.38 20.30
N LYS A 47 -8.05 3.07 20.10
CA LYS A 47 -6.86 2.22 20.04
C LYS A 47 -6.89 1.42 18.76
N TYR A 48 -5.99 1.76 17.86
CA TYR A 48 -5.88 1.06 16.59
C TYR A 48 -4.58 1.49 15.92
N THR A 49 -4.10 0.67 15.00
CA THR A 49 -3.02 1.07 14.09
C THR A 49 -3.60 1.16 12.70
N CYS A 50 -2.91 1.90 11.82
CA CYS A 50 -3.35 2.01 10.44
C CYS A 50 -3.44 0.64 9.77
N ASN A 51 -2.46 -0.23 10.04
CA ASN A 51 -2.46 -1.57 9.43
C ASN A 51 -3.61 -2.42 9.94
N GLN A 52 -3.99 -2.22 11.19
CA GLN A 52 -5.14 -2.90 11.74
C GLN A 52 -6.42 -2.49 11.01
N LEU A 53 -6.57 -1.19 10.77
CA LEU A 53 -7.71 -0.68 10.04
C LEU A 53 -7.70 -1.20 8.60
N LEU A 54 -6.51 -1.31 8.00
CA LEU A 54 -6.39 -1.85 6.66
C LEU A 54 -6.82 -3.31 6.60
N ARG A 55 -6.41 -4.11 7.58
CA ARG A 55 -6.84 -5.50 7.63
C ARG A 55 -8.35 -5.61 7.71
N GLU A 56 -8.97 -4.74 8.50
CA GLU A 56 -10.42 -4.73 8.61
C GLU A 56 -11.06 -4.31 7.29
N CYS A 57 -10.49 -3.31 6.65
CA CYS A 57 -10.99 -2.82 5.37
C CYS A 57 -10.92 -3.90 4.30
N TYR A 58 -9.83 -4.67 4.29
CA TYR A 58 -9.66 -5.76 3.34
C TYR A 58 -10.45 -7.00 3.73
N ASN A 59 -11.06 -7.00 4.92
CA ASN A 59 -11.79 -8.14 5.47
C ASN A 59 -10.86 -9.35 5.66
N LEU A 60 -9.65 -9.07 6.13
CA LEU A 60 -8.60 -10.09 6.31
C LEU A 60 -7.93 -9.93 7.66
N VAL A 61 -8.73 -9.76 8.72
CA VAL A 61 -8.23 -9.48 10.05
C VAL A 61 -7.27 -10.56 10.55
N ASP A 62 -7.64 -11.81 10.33
CA ASP A 62 -6.87 -12.94 10.85
C ASP A 62 -5.97 -13.59 9.79
N ALA A 63 -5.83 -12.98 8.63
CA ALA A 63 -5.06 -13.58 7.56
C ALA A 63 -3.57 -13.51 7.87
N GLU A 64 -2.85 -14.53 7.43
CA GLU A 64 -1.39 -14.55 7.51
C GLU A 64 -0.83 -13.82 6.30
N PHE A 65 -0.05 -12.77 6.55
CA PHE A 65 0.54 -11.95 5.50
C PHE A 65 2.05 -12.01 5.56
N HIS A 66 2.67 -12.13 4.40
CA HIS A 66 4.13 -12.07 4.28
C HIS A 66 4.48 -11.41 2.96
N THR A 67 5.72 -10.92 2.86
CA THR A 67 6.22 -10.39 1.61
C THR A 67 6.46 -11.53 0.62
N TYR A 68 6.66 -11.15 -0.63
CA TYR A 68 6.98 -12.12 -1.67
C TYR A 68 8.21 -12.95 -1.27
N GLU A 69 9.24 -12.27 -0.79
CA GLU A 69 10.48 -12.95 -0.40
C GLU A 69 10.28 -13.88 0.79
N GLU A 70 9.49 -13.46 1.76
CA GLU A 70 9.23 -14.29 2.92
C GLU A 70 8.50 -15.57 2.53
N TRP A 71 7.50 -15.44 1.66
CA TRP A 71 6.80 -16.63 1.17
C TRP A 71 7.74 -17.55 0.41
N LYS A 72 8.62 -16.94 -0.40
CA LYS A 72 9.58 -17.73 -1.17
C LYS A 72 10.51 -18.51 -0.26
N GLU A 73 10.96 -17.88 0.83
CA GLU A 73 11.81 -18.57 1.79
C GLU A 73 11.10 -19.73 2.45
N MET A 74 9.80 -19.64 2.59
CA MET A 74 9.01 -20.72 3.17
C MET A 74 8.63 -21.80 2.15
N GLY A 75 9.08 -21.65 0.92
CA GLY A 75 8.80 -22.65 -0.10
C GLY A 75 7.52 -22.41 -0.87
N ALA A 76 6.98 -21.21 -0.80
CA ALA A 76 5.74 -20.88 -1.49
C ALA A 76 5.97 -19.86 -2.58
N PHE A 77 5.07 -19.81 -3.54
CA PHE A 77 5.13 -18.79 -4.59
C PHE A 77 3.75 -18.16 -4.74
N VAL A 78 3.75 -16.90 -5.18
CA VAL A 78 2.51 -16.16 -5.40
C VAL A 78 1.85 -16.67 -6.67
N LYS A 79 0.58 -16.97 -6.59
CA LYS A 79 -0.17 -17.49 -7.73
C LYS A 79 -0.27 -16.41 -8.80
N ARG A 80 -0.36 -16.88 -10.05
CA ARG A 80 -0.46 -15.96 -11.17
C ARG A 80 -1.71 -15.09 -11.04
N GLY A 81 -1.56 -13.81 -11.36
CA GLY A 81 -2.70 -12.90 -11.36
C GLY A 81 -3.03 -12.28 -10.02
N GLN A 82 -2.31 -12.65 -8.97
CA GLN A 82 -2.57 -12.09 -7.66
C GLN A 82 -1.85 -10.76 -7.51
N HIS A 83 -2.48 -9.85 -6.79
CA HIS A 83 -1.91 -8.54 -6.51
C HIS A 83 -1.69 -8.40 -5.02
N ALA A 84 -0.60 -7.74 -4.65
CA ALA A 84 -0.27 -7.54 -3.25
C ALA A 84 -1.27 -6.61 -2.59
N TYR A 85 -1.49 -6.84 -1.29
CA TYR A 85 -2.20 -5.88 -0.46
C TYR A 85 -1.19 -4.89 0.07
N LEU A 86 -1.58 -3.63 0.11
CA LEU A 86 -0.68 -2.57 0.54
C LEU A 86 -0.85 -2.32 2.03
N PHE A 87 0.27 -2.24 2.72
CA PHE A 87 0.32 -1.93 4.15
C PHE A 87 1.44 -0.92 4.38
N TRP A 88 1.44 -0.30 5.55
CA TRP A 88 2.53 0.56 5.94
C TRP A 88 3.61 -0.27 6.61
N GLY A 89 4.85 -0.07 6.19
CA GLY A 89 5.99 -0.73 6.82
C GLY A 89 6.45 0.02 8.05
N LYS A 90 7.52 -0.48 8.65
CA LYS A 90 8.08 0.16 9.82
C LYS A 90 8.73 1.49 9.44
N PRO A 91 8.69 2.48 10.34
CA PRO A 91 9.35 3.75 10.06
C PRO A 91 10.81 3.53 9.73
N THR A 92 11.25 4.19 8.69
CA THR A 92 12.60 4.03 8.15
C THR A 92 13.21 5.42 7.99
N THR A 93 14.53 5.51 8.14
CA THR A 93 15.23 6.77 7.95
C THR A 93 16.03 6.69 6.66
N SER A 94 15.88 7.70 5.81
CA SER A 94 16.62 7.77 4.56
C SER A 94 18.07 8.16 4.83
N GLU A 95 18.91 8.12 3.80
CA GLU A 95 20.30 8.48 3.92
C GLU A 95 20.48 9.94 4.35
N THR A 96 19.50 10.77 4.03
CA THR A 96 19.56 12.19 4.39
C THR A 96 18.93 12.47 5.75
N GLY A 97 18.54 11.44 6.48
CA GLY A 97 17.97 11.61 7.81
C GLY A 97 16.47 11.81 7.85
N TYR A 98 15.82 11.72 6.73
CA TYR A 98 14.39 11.91 6.63
C TYR A 98 13.65 10.62 7.05
N ARG A 99 12.71 10.74 8.00
CA ARG A 99 11.93 9.58 8.45
C ARG A 99 10.68 9.46 7.63
N TYR A 100 10.35 8.24 7.26
CA TYR A 100 9.15 7.97 6.48
C TYR A 100 8.67 6.54 6.73
N TYR A 101 7.43 6.28 6.33
CA TYR A 101 6.85 4.95 6.40
C TYR A 101 6.85 4.36 5.00
N PRO A 102 7.62 3.31 4.75
CA PRO A 102 7.59 2.68 3.43
C PRO A 102 6.30 1.91 3.25
N ILE A 103 5.98 1.60 2.02
CA ILE A 103 4.85 0.74 1.71
C ILE A 103 5.36 -0.70 1.71
N GLU A 104 4.59 -1.58 2.33
CA GLU A 104 4.85 -3.01 2.27
C GLU A 104 3.84 -3.67 1.34
N PHE A 105 4.33 -4.52 0.48
CA PHE A 105 3.51 -5.30 -0.44
C PHE A 105 3.39 -6.70 0.12
N LEU A 106 2.22 -7.05 0.63
CA LEU A 106 2.04 -8.31 1.33
C LEU A 106 1.04 -9.19 0.62
N PHE A 107 1.26 -10.50 0.72
CA PHE A 107 0.36 -11.49 0.16
C PHE A 107 -0.14 -12.37 1.28
N CYS A 108 -1.42 -12.73 1.25
CA CYS A 108 -1.96 -13.62 2.26
C CYS A 108 -1.85 -15.07 1.81
N ARG A 109 -2.09 -15.98 2.75
CA ARG A 109 -1.93 -17.41 2.52
C ARG A 109 -2.70 -17.90 1.30
N GLU A 110 -3.86 -17.34 1.05
CA GLU A 110 -4.70 -17.78 -0.08
C GLU A 110 -4.17 -17.37 -1.42
N GLN A 111 -3.24 -16.42 -1.45
CA GLN A 111 -2.68 -15.94 -2.70
C GLN A 111 -1.43 -16.71 -3.12
N VAL A 112 -0.98 -17.63 -2.28
CA VAL A 112 0.25 -18.37 -2.56
C VAL A 112 -0.01 -19.86 -2.58
N GLN A 113 0.93 -20.58 -3.18
CA GLN A 113 0.89 -22.01 -3.26
C GLN A 113 2.27 -22.54 -2.89
N PHE A 114 2.28 -23.55 -2.01
CA PHE A 114 3.54 -24.16 -1.64
C PHE A 114 4.00 -25.12 -2.72
N LYS A 115 5.30 -25.14 -2.94
CA LYS A 115 5.87 -26.07 -3.90
C LYS A 115 5.75 -27.47 -3.35
N GLU A 116 5.49 -28.40 -4.24
CA GLU A 116 5.42 -29.79 -3.83
C GLU A 116 6.82 -30.33 -3.61
N VAL A 117 6.95 -31.15 -2.61
CA VAL A 117 8.20 -31.80 -2.31
C VAL A 117 8.19 -33.16 -2.98
N GLN A 118 9.20 -33.42 -3.79
CA GLN A 118 9.30 -34.67 -4.52
C GLN A 118 10.10 -35.67 -3.72
#